data_c27d5d96398c626d4f194f416b681223
#
_entry.id   c27d5d96398c626d4f194f416b681223
#
_cell.length_a   1.000
_cell.length_b   1.000
_cell.length_c   1.000
_cell.angle_alpha   90.00
_cell.angle_beta   90.00
_cell.angle_gamma   90.00
#
_symmetry.space_group_name_H-M   'P 1'
#
loop_
_entity.id
_entity.type
_entity.pdbx_description
1 polymer ?
#
loop_
_entity_poly.entity_id
_entity_poly.type
_entity_poly.pdbx_seq_one_letter_code
_entity_poly.pdbx_strand_id
1 'polypeptide(L)'
;SNAFSKIIFLDLSDFNSCSIDRIVKASNLTKGAFYHHFKSKKELGLKVIELKIQERIHQGMIAPLKRPGNALDLLKDTFFHRIKLFSLYDKKHGCPFNNLINEIGGLELAYRLALKKIIDEWKQAIIRIIERGKKENNIKKGISSNAVAIYLISAFEGVRGIRKLYDNDTILAEYLLGLSSYLDHIQAN
;
A
#
# COMPACT_ATOMS: atom_id res chain seq x y z
N SER A 1 14.86 15.02 -18.36
CA SER A 1 14.92 14.50 -17.10
C SER A 1 15.24 12.99 -17.08
N ASN A 2 15.85 12.28 -16.41
CA ASN A 2 15.98 12.56 -15.05
C ASN A 2 16.55 11.34 -14.36
N ALA A 3 17.83 11.36 -14.12
CA ALA A 3 18.54 10.30 -13.40
C ALA A 3 17.81 9.93 -12.11
N PHE A 4 17.31 10.93 -11.39
CA PHE A 4 16.53 10.78 -10.17
C PHE A 4 15.27 9.93 -10.39
N SER A 5 14.44 10.26 -11.39
CA SER A 5 13.22 9.48 -11.69
C SER A 5 13.54 8.05 -12.07
N LYS A 6 14.58 7.82 -12.87
CA LYS A 6 14.98 6.46 -13.28
C LYS A 6 15.30 5.57 -12.07
N ILE A 7 16.00 6.11 -11.06
CA ILE A 7 16.37 5.36 -9.85
C ILE A 7 15.13 5.11 -8.99
N ILE A 8 14.29 6.14 -8.77
CA ILE A 8 13.09 6.02 -7.93
C ILE A 8 12.08 5.02 -8.48
N PHE A 9 11.97 4.89 -9.81
CA PHE A 9 11.03 3.98 -10.46
C PHE A 9 11.59 2.58 -10.76
N LEU A 10 12.81 2.27 -10.34
CA LEU A 10 13.32 0.90 -10.43
C LEU A 10 12.46 -0.07 -9.62
N ASP A 11 12.46 -1.31 -10.08
CA ASP A 11 11.95 -2.41 -9.29
C ASP A 11 12.84 -2.63 -8.06
N LEU A 12 12.26 -2.49 -6.89
CA LEU A 12 12.94 -2.64 -5.60
C LEU A 12 12.44 -3.87 -4.84
N SER A 13 11.98 -4.89 -5.56
CA SER A 13 11.50 -6.14 -4.94
C SER A 13 12.56 -6.81 -4.05
N ASP A 14 13.84 -6.56 -4.31
CA ASP A 14 14.99 -7.07 -3.54
C ASP A 14 15.87 -5.91 -3.03
N PHE A 15 15.25 -4.85 -2.54
CA PHE A 15 15.97 -3.64 -2.15
C PHE A 15 17.09 -3.90 -1.15
N ASN A 16 16.84 -4.74 -0.15
CA ASN A 16 17.84 -5.01 0.89
C ASN A 16 19.10 -5.65 0.33
N SER A 17 18.97 -6.66 -0.53
CA SER A 17 20.09 -7.39 -1.14
C SER A 17 20.71 -6.67 -2.33
N CYS A 18 20.07 -5.65 -2.89
CA CYS A 18 20.51 -4.94 -4.07
C CYS A 18 21.68 -4.00 -3.75
N SER A 19 22.83 -4.17 -4.41
CA SER A 19 23.96 -3.24 -4.27
C SER A 19 23.73 -1.93 -5.04
N ILE A 20 24.44 -0.85 -4.63
CA ILE A 20 24.42 0.42 -5.37
C ILE A 20 24.88 0.20 -6.82
N ASP A 21 25.84 -0.68 -7.06
CA ASP A 21 26.31 -0.99 -8.43
C ASP A 21 25.21 -1.61 -9.29
N ARG A 22 24.40 -2.50 -8.72
CA ARG A 22 23.24 -3.08 -9.40
C ARG A 22 22.17 -2.01 -9.72
N ILE A 23 21.91 -1.11 -8.76
CA ILE A 23 20.97 0.01 -8.94
C ILE A 23 21.44 0.93 -10.08
N VAL A 24 22.70 1.33 -10.05
CA VAL A 24 23.33 2.21 -11.05
C VAL A 24 23.27 1.55 -12.44
N LYS A 25 23.63 0.27 -12.56
CA LYS A 25 23.55 -0.49 -13.80
C LYS A 25 22.11 -0.58 -14.35
N ALA A 26 21.14 -0.91 -13.49
CA ALA A 26 19.74 -1.04 -13.87
C ALA A 26 19.10 0.30 -14.30
N SER A 27 19.59 1.42 -13.76
CA SER A 27 19.12 2.77 -14.12
C SER A 27 19.85 3.37 -15.34
N ASN A 28 20.85 2.70 -15.91
CA ASN A 28 21.73 3.23 -16.93
C ASN A 28 22.42 4.56 -16.51
N LEU A 29 22.85 4.63 -15.27
CA LEU A 29 23.54 5.79 -14.71
C LEU A 29 24.99 5.47 -14.38
N THR A 30 25.76 6.49 -14.03
CA THR A 30 27.10 6.36 -13.45
C THR A 30 27.03 6.41 -11.92
N LYS A 31 28.04 5.87 -11.21
CA LYS A 31 28.17 6.05 -9.77
C LYS A 31 28.19 7.52 -9.35
N GLY A 32 28.88 8.38 -10.13
CA GLY A 32 28.88 9.81 -9.88
C GLY A 32 27.49 10.44 -9.96
N ALA A 33 26.70 10.06 -10.95
CA ALA A 33 25.30 10.52 -11.06
C ALA A 33 24.43 10.02 -9.88
N PHE A 34 24.65 8.80 -9.42
CA PHE A 34 23.97 8.29 -8.21
C PHE A 34 24.31 9.15 -6.99
N TYR A 35 25.60 9.32 -6.69
CA TYR A 35 26.05 10.05 -5.49
C TYR A 35 25.80 11.58 -5.57
N HIS A 36 25.56 12.10 -6.77
CA HIS A 36 25.05 13.47 -6.93
C HIS A 36 23.62 13.64 -6.34
N HIS A 37 22.80 12.60 -6.42
CA HIS A 37 21.39 12.62 -5.95
C HIS A 37 21.20 12.01 -4.56
N PHE A 38 21.96 10.98 -4.20
CA PHE A 38 21.78 10.22 -2.97
C PHE A 38 23.12 9.96 -2.29
N LYS A 39 23.28 10.40 -1.05
CA LYS A 39 24.50 10.18 -0.26
C LYS A 39 24.70 8.72 0.11
N SER A 40 23.64 7.92 0.11
CA SER A 40 23.64 6.51 0.50
C SER A 40 22.44 5.75 -0.04
N LYS A 41 22.52 4.41 -0.04
CA LYS A 41 21.40 3.52 -0.31
C LYS A 41 20.21 3.76 0.64
N LYS A 42 20.50 4.10 1.91
CA LYS A 42 19.48 4.47 2.90
C LYS A 42 18.67 5.68 2.48
N GLU A 43 19.34 6.75 2.04
CA GLU A 43 18.69 7.96 1.55
C GLU A 43 17.80 7.68 0.33
N LEU A 44 18.29 6.87 -0.61
CA LEU A 44 17.46 6.38 -1.72
C LEU A 44 16.23 5.63 -1.21
N GLY A 45 16.38 4.68 -0.29
CA GLY A 45 15.26 3.91 0.25
C GLY A 45 14.19 4.79 0.89
N LEU A 46 14.59 5.77 1.69
CA LEU A 46 13.67 6.74 2.29
C LEU A 46 12.95 7.58 1.22
N LYS A 47 13.65 8.00 0.16
CA LYS A 47 13.03 8.74 -0.95
C LYS A 47 12.06 7.88 -1.77
N VAL A 48 12.36 6.60 -1.96
CA VAL A 48 11.42 5.66 -2.61
C VAL A 48 10.16 5.47 -1.76
N ILE A 49 10.30 5.30 -0.46
CA ILE A 49 9.15 5.20 0.46
C ILE A 49 8.29 6.46 0.36
N GLU A 50 8.90 7.64 0.42
CA GLU A 50 8.21 8.93 0.38
C GLU A 50 7.51 9.18 -0.98
N LEU A 51 8.26 9.07 -2.09
CA LEU A 51 7.80 9.55 -3.40
C LEU A 51 7.04 8.50 -4.22
N LYS A 52 7.24 7.21 -3.93
CA LYS A 52 6.60 6.13 -4.70
C LYS A 52 5.56 5.39 -3.87
N ILE A 53 5.94 4.95 -2.68
CA ILE A 53 5.05 4.10 -1.86
C ILE A 53 3.97 4.93 -1.20
N GLN A 54 4.32 6.03 -0.55
CA GLN A 54 3.34 6.91 0.11
C GLN A 54 2.34 7.48 -0.92
N GLU A 55 2.81 7.94 -2.07
CA GLU A 55 1.95 8.45 -3.13
C GLU A 55 1.00 7.37 -3.67
N ARG A 56 1.52 6.15 -3.92
CA ARG A 56 0.71 5.00 -4.37
C ARG A 56 -0.41 4.65 -3.39
N ILE A 57 -0.13 4.64 -2.08
CA ILE A 57 -1.13 4.39 -1.05
C ILE A 57 -2.09 5.57 -0.93
N HIS A 58 -1.57 6.80 -0.95
CA HIS A 58 -2.41 7.99 -0.87
C HIS A 58 -3.43 8.04 -2.03
N GLN A 59 -2.98 7.93 -3.27
CA GLN A 59 -3.86 8.01 -4.44
C GLN A 59 -4.80 6.81 -4.56
N GLY A 60 -4.34 5.61 -4.24
CA GLY A 60 -5.12 4.38 -4.42
C GLY A 60 -6.04 4.02 -3.26
N MET A 61 -5.70 4.42 -2.03
CA MET A 61 -6.38 3.90 -0.83
C MET A 61 -6.88 5.01 0.12
N ILE A 62 -6.31 6.21 0.07
CA ILE A 62 -6.66 7.30 0.99
C ILE A 62 -7.56 8.35 0.32
N ALA A 63 -7.13 8.87 -0.83
CA ALA A 63 -7.85 9.92 -1.54
C ALA A 63 -9.29 9.52 -1.94
N PRO A 64 -9.56 8.26 -2.41
CA PRO A 64 -10.92 7.85 -2.73
C PRO A 64 -11.87 7.91 -1.53
N LEU A 65 -11.41 7.67 -0.31
CA LEU A 65 -12.22 7.68 0.91
C LEU A 65 -12.64 9.10 1.35
N LYS A 66 -12.04 10.14 0.77
CA LYS A 66 -12.38 11.55 1.07
C LYS A 66 -13.52 12.08 0.21
N ARG A 67 -13.96 11.32 -0.79
CA ARG A 67 -15.04 11.73 -1.71
C ARG A 67 -16.40 11.82 -0.98
N PRO A 68 -17.35 12.61 -1.51
CA PRO A 68 -18.73 12.55 -1.06
C PRO A 68 -19.34 11.18 -1.44
N GLY A 69 -20.33 10.71 -0.67
CA GLY A 69 -21.03 9.46 -0.90
C GLY A 69 -21.16 8.59 0.35
N ASN A 70 -21.89 7.50 0.23
CA ASN A 70 -22.08 6.53 1.31
C ASN A 70 -20.73 5.93 1.75
N ALA A 71 -20.52 5.85 3.06
CA ALA A 71 -19.23 5.41 3.62
C ALA A 71 -18.89 3.96 3.26
N LEU A 72 -19.87 3.05 3.27
CA LEU A 72 -19.66 1.64 2.91
C LEU A 72 -19.38 1.46 1.43
N ASP A 73 -20.10 2.19 0.56
CA ASP A 73 -19.87 2.13 -0.88
C ASP A 73 -18.47 2.63 -1.22
N LEU A 74 -18.01 3.73 -0.60
CA LEU A 74 -16.66 4.25 -0.82
C LEU A 74 -15.57 3.29 -0.33
N LEU A 75 -15.77 2.62 0.81
CA LEU A 75 -14.87 1.56 1.28
C LEU A 75 -14.85 0.41 0.27
N LYS A 76 -16.01 -0.14 -0.08
CA LYS A 76 -16.15 -1.23 -1.03
C LYS A 76 -15.48 -0.90 -2.36
N ASP A 77 -15.86 0.22 -2.96
CA ASP A 77 -15.33 0.64 -4.26
C ASP A 77 -13.82 0.84 -4.24
N THR A 78 -13.27 1.45 -3.18
CA THR A 78 -11.83 1.66 -3.06
C THR A 78 -11.06 0.35 -3.08
N PHE A 79 -11.43 -0.62 -2.25
CA PHE A 79 -10.74 -1.91 -2.18
C PHE A 79 -10.98 -2.76 -3.43
N PHE A 80 -12.21 -2.80 -3.96
CA PHE A 80 -12.54 -3.53 -5.19
C PHE A 80 -11.80 -3.00 -6.40
N HIS A 81 -11.83 -1.67 -6.58
CA HIS A 81 -11.12 -1.02 -7.68
C HIS A 81 -9.62 -1.31 -7.61
N ARG A 82 -9.04 -1.24 -6.41
CA ARG A 82 -7.61 -1.49 -6.23
C ARG A 82 -7.21 -2.94 -6.54
N ILE A 83 -8.03 -3.92 -6.18
CA ILE A 83 -7.81 -5.33 -6.55
C ILE A 83 -7.92 -5.52 -8.07
N LYS A 84 -8.93 -4.92 -8.71
CA LYS A 84 -9.10 -5.00 -10.17
C LYS A 84 -7.95 -4.39 -10.97
N LEU A 85 -7.30 -3.37 -10.41
CA LEU A 85 -6.15 -2.70 -11.03
C LEU A 85 -4.80 -3.41 -10.78
N PHE A 86 -4.77 -4.58 -10.14
CA PHE A 86 -3.52 -5.31 -9.97
C PHE A 86 -2.94 -5.68 -11.34
N SER A 87 -1.75 -5.14 -11.63
CA SER A 87 -0.99 -5.53 -12.80
C SER A 87 -0.54 -6.99 -12.73
N LEU A 88 -0.21 -7.59 -13.85
CA LEU A 88 0.43 -8.92 -13.86
C LEU A 88 1.70 -8.95 -13.02
N TYR A 89 2.44 -7.85 -13.00
CA TYR A 89 3.62 -7.68 -12.17
C TYR A 89 3.27 -7.74 -10.68
N ASP A 90 2.27 -6.95 -10.21
CA ASP A 90 1.82 -6.96 -8.81
C ASP A 90 1.31 -8.35 -8.38
N LYS A 91 0.61 -9.06 -9.28
CA LYS A 91 0.11 -10.42 -9.03
C LYS A 91 1.23 -11.43 -8.84
N LYS A 92 2.33 -11.27 -9.56
CA LYS A 92 3.51 -12.15 -9.49
C LYS A 92 4.43 -11.82 -8.30
N HIS A 93 4.61 -10.53 -7.98
CA HIS A 93 5.59 -10.08 -6.99
C HIS A 93 4.98 -9.61 -5.67
N GLY A 94 3.65 -9.46 -5.61
CA GLY A 94 2.93 -8.99 -4.42
C GLY A 94 2.95 -7.47 -4.27
N CYS A 95 2.56 -7.01 -3.09
CA CYS A 95 2.52 -5.58 -2.77
C CYS A 95 3.93 -5.01 -2.55
N PRO A 96 4.37 -4.02 -3.35
CA PRO A 96 5.67 -3.38 -3.11
C PRO A 96 5.82 -2.79 -1.71
N PHE A 97 4.73 -2.26 -1.15
CA PHE A 97 4.71 -1.72 0.21
C PHE A 97 4.95 -2.80 1.26
N ASN A 98 4.19 -3.90 1.19
CA ASN A 98 4.36 -5.01 2.12
C ASN A 98 5.72 -5.70 1.98
N ASN A 99 6.23 -5.82 0.75
CA ASN A 99 7.56 -6.34 0.51
C ASN A 99 8.62 -5.48 1.23
N LEU A 100 8.55 -4.14 1.13
CA LEU A 100 9.47 -3.24 1.84
C LEU A 100 9.32 -3.34 3.37
N ILE A 101 8.11 -3.48 3.91
CA ILE A 101 7.92 -3.72 5.34
C ILE A 101 8.70 -4.96 5.79
N ASN A 102 8.59 -6.07 5.04
CA ASN A 102 9.26 -7.32 5.37
C ASN A 102 10.78 -7.26 5.19
N GLU A 103 11.26 -6.55 4.15
CA GLU A 103 12.68 -6.51 3.84
C GLU A 103 13.48 -5.52 4.69
N ILE A 104 12.95 -4.33 4.92
CA ILE A 104 13.71 -3.24 5.54
C ILE A 104 13.05 -2.62 6.77
N GLY A 105 11.79 -2.94 7.05
CA GLY A 105 11.05 -2.35 8.19
C GLY A 105 11.68 -2.63 9.56
N GLY A 106 12.40 -3.74 9.70
CA GLY A 106 13.13 -4.12 10.91
C GLY A 106 14.61 -3.71 10.96
N LEU A 107 15.19 -3.25 9.84
CA LEU A 107 16.64 -3.01 9.75
C LEU A 107 17.09 -1.74 10.47
N GLU A 108 16.38 -0.65 10.24
CA GLU A 108 16.71 0.66 10.77
C GLU A 108 15.48 1.44 11.22
N LEU A 109 15.63 2.22 12.29
CA LEU A 109 14.57 3.06 12.84
C LEU A 109 13.96 4.00 11.79
N ALA A 110 14.79 4.59 10.93
CA ALA A 110 14.33 5.54 9.91
C ALA A 110 13.37 4.88 8.90
N TYR A 111 13.67 3.67 8.43
CA TYR A 111 12.77 2.92 7.54
C TYR A 111 11.47 2.54 8.25
N ARG A 112 11.58 2.03 9.48
CA ARG A 112 10.42 1.67 10.29
C ARG A 112 9.47 2.84 10.49
N LEU A 113 9.99 4.01 10.83
CA LEU A 113 9.18 5.21 11.03
C LEU A 113 8.53 5.70 9.74
N ALA A 114 9.26 5.67 8.61
CA ALA A 114 8.72 6.07 7.31
C ALA A 114 7.59 5.13 6.85
N LEU A 115 7.76 3.82 6.98
CA LEU A 115 6.74 2.83 6.62
C LEU A 115 5.54 2.88 7.57
N LYS A 116 5.80 3.02 8.89
CA LYS A 116 4.75 3.17 9.91
C LYS A 116 3.88 4.39 9.64
N LYS A 117 4.46 5.52 9.25
CA LYS A 117 3.72 6.74 8.90
C LYS A 117 2.66 6.45 7.83
N ILE A 118 3.00 5.69 6.79
CA ILE A 118 2.06 5.34 5.71
C ILE A 118 0.89 4.50 6.25
N ILE A 119 1.17 3.49 7.08
CA ILE A 119 0.12 2.68 7.72
C ILE A 119 -0.77 3.55 8.61
N ASP A 120 -0.19 4.43 9.41
CA ASP A 120 -0.94 5.30 10.30
C ASP A 120 -1.86 6.26 9.50
N GLU A 121 -1.37 6.86 8.43
CA GLU A 121 -2.16 7.74 7.55
C GLU A 121 -3.33 6.98 6.88
N TRP A 122 -3.08 5.79 6.37
CA TRP A 122 -4.10 4.94 5.76
C TRP A 122 -5.14 4.48 6.79
N LYS A 123 -4.69 3.98 7.94
CA LYS A 123 -5.55 3.60 9.07
C LYS A 123 -6.44 4.76 9.49
N GLN A 124 -5.89 5.96 9.65
CA GLN A 124 -6.66 7.16 10.00
C GLN A 124 -7.68 7.56 8.93
N ALA A 125 -7.38 7.36 7.65
CA ALA A 125 -8.35 7.61 6.58
C ALA A 125 -9.55 6.66 6.68
N ILE A 126 -9.31 5.37 6.93
CA ILE A 126 -10.39 4.38 7.13
C ILE A 126 -11.19 4.69 8.40
N ILE A 127 -10.53 5.03 9.51
CA ILE A 127 -11.23 5.42 10.75
C ILE A 127 -12.17 6.59 10.50
N ARG A 128 -11.68 7.65 9.80
CA ARG A 128 -12.51 8.83 9.52
C ARG A 128 -13.76 8.51 8.70
N ILE A 129 -13.64 7.65 7.68
CA ILE A 129 -14.82 7.29 6.87
C ILE A 129 -15.81 6.42 7.66
N ILE A 130 -15.32 5.51 8.51
CA ILE A 130 -16.18 4.71 9.40
C ILE A 130 -16.90 5.60 10.39
N GLU A 131 -16.22 6.54 11.04
CA GLU A 131 -16.83 7.47 11.97
C GLU A 131 -17.86 8.38 11.28
N ARG A 132 -17.60 8.78 10.04
CA ARG A 132 -18.61 9.48 9.20
C ARG A 132 -19.82 8.59 8.96
N GLY A 133 -19.64 7.34 8.55
CA GLY A 133 -20.72 6.38 8.32
C GLY A 133 -21.57 6.10 9.56
N LYS A 134 -20.97 6.09 10.76
CA LYS A 134 -21.70 5.97 12.03
C LYS A 134 -22.58 7.20 12.31
N LYS A 135 -22.06 8.41 12.04
CA LYS A 135 -22.82 9.66 12.19
C LYS A 135 -24.00 9.74 11.20
N GLU A 136 -23.81 9.25 9.99
CA GLU A 136 -24.80 9.21 8.92
C GLU A 136 -25.77 7.99 9.04
N ASN A 137 -25.62 7.16 10.09
CA ASN A 137 -26.36 5.91 10.31
C ASN A 137 -26.23 4.89 9.16
N ASN A 138 -25.11 4.90 8.43
CA ASN A 138 -24.77 3.91 7.42
C ASN A 138 -24.01 2.72 8.02
N ILE A 139 -23.33 2.93 9.14
CA ILE A 139 -22.48 1.94 9.82
C ILE A 139 -22.94 1.79 11.27
N LYS A 140 -22.95 0.56 11.78
CA LYS A 140 -23.29 0.24 13.18
C LYS A 140 -22.43 1.03 14.15
N LYS A 141 -23.06 1.70 15.14
CA LYS A 141 -22.36 2.57 16.09
C LYS A 141 -21.45 1.79 17.06
N GLY A 142 -21.81 0.55 17.39
CA GLY A 142 -21.09 -0.28 18.38
C GLY A 142 -19.78 -0.92 17.91
N ILE A 143 -19.38 -0.78 16.64
CA ILE A 143 -18.14 -1.37 16.14
C ILE A 143 -16.92 -0.50 16.45
N SER A 144 -15.76 -1.13 16.63
CA SER A 144 -14.48 -0.44 16.79
C SER A 144 -13.92 -0.02 15.44
N SER A 145 -13.88 1.28 15.14
CA SER A 145 -13.31 1.80 13.89
C SER A 145 -11.82 1.48 13.74
N ASN A 146 -11.09 1.43 14.87
CA ASN A 146 -9.69 1.00 14.88
C ASN A 146 -9.51 -0.46 14.47
N ALA A 147 -10.35 -1.36 15.02
CA ALA A 147 -10.30 -2.78 14.69
C ALA A 147 -10.68 -3.03 13.23
N VAL A 148 -11.72 -2.38 12.73
CA VAL A 148 -12.13 -2.47 11.32
C VAL A 148 -11.01 -1.98 10.40
N ALA A 149 -10.40 -0.84 10.71
CA ALA A 149 -9.34 -0.27 9.88
C ALA A 149 -8.14 -1.21 9.75
N ILE A 150 -7.64 -1.75 10.86
CA ILE A 150 -6.49 -2.67 10.80
C ILE A 150 -6.86 -4.00 10.15
N TYR A 151 -8.07 -4.52 10.37
CA TYR A 151 -8.56 -5.71 9.70
C TYR A 151 -8.59 -5.56 8.17
N LEU A 152 -9.16 -4.46 7.67
CA LEU A 152 -9.22 -4.19 6.23
C LEU A 152 -7.84 -4.06 5.61
N ILE A 153 -6.90 -3.34 6.25
CA ILE A 153 -5.52 -3.21 5.77
C ILE A 153 -4.83 -4.57 5.74
N SER A 154 -4.92 -5.33 6.83
CA SER A 154 -4.24 -6.63 6.97
C SER A 154 -4.77 -7.66 5.97
N ALA A 155 -6.09 -7.74 5.78
CA ALA A 155 -6.71 -8.65 4.83
C ALA A 155 -6.32 -8.30 3.38
N PHE A 156 -6.32 -7.01 3.04
CA PHE A 156 -5.93 -6.52 1.72
C PHE A 156 -4.45 -6.79 1.40
N GLU A 157 -3.55 -6.50 2.32
CA GLU A 157 -2.12 -6.78 2.13
C GLU A 157 -1.84 -8.29 2.14
N GLY A 158 -2.56 -9.05 2.96
CA GLY A 158 -2.45 -10.51 3.04
C GLY A 158 -2.81 -11.21 1.73
N VAL A 159 -3.98 -10.90 1.14
CA VAL A 159 -4.41 -11.52 -0.12
C VAL A 159 -3.45 -11.22 -1.28
N ARG A 160 -2.85 -10.04 -1.30
CA ARG A 160 -1.85 -9.65 -2.31
C ARG A 160 -0.57 -10.48 -2.20
N GLY A 161 -0.17 -10.84 -0.98
CA GLY A 161 0.92 -11.77 -0.73
C GLY A 161 0.57 -13.19 -1.16
N ILE A 162 -0.60 -13.68 -0.76
CA ILE A 162 -1.09 -15.03 -1.07
C ILE A 162 -1.25 -15.25 -2.57
N ARG A 163 -1.72 -14.22 -3.33
CA ARG A 163 -1.93 -14.30 -4.79
C ARG A 163 -0.69 -14.77 -5.56
N LYS A 164 0.51 -14.51 -5.05
CA LYS A 164 1.77 -14.97 -5.68
C LYS A 164 1.87 -16.50 -5.83
N LEU A 165 1.12 -17.23 -5.03
CA LEU A 165 1.13 -18.72 -5.02
C LEU A 165 0.13 -19.33 -6.01
N TYR A 166 -0.64 -18.51 -6.71
CA TYR A 166 -1.70 -18.95 -7.60
C TYR A 166 -1.48 -18.44 -9.03
N ASP A 167 -1.79 -19.26 -10.02
CA ASP A 167 -1.69 -18.91 -11.45
C ASP A 167 -2.90 -18.13 -11.97
N ASN A 168 -3.97 -18.05 -11.18
CA ASN A 168 -5.24 -17.40 -11.55
C ASN A 168 -5.72 -16.43 -10.45
N ASP A 169 -6.82 -15.73 -10.69
CA ASP A 169 -7.38 -14.71 -9.81
C ASP A 169 -8.49 -15.22 -8.87
N THR A 170 -8.69 -16.52 -8.74
CA THR A 170 -9.75 -17.11 -7.89
C THR A 170 -9.64 -16.61 -6.46
N ILE A 171 -8.42 -16.63 -5.89
CA ILE A 171 -8.19 -16.16 -4.52
C ILE A 171 -8.54 -14.66 -4.33
N LEU A 172 -8.36 -13.83 -5.36
CA LEU A 172 -8.77 -12.42 -5.32
C LEU A 172 -10.30 -12.28 -5.37
N ALA A 173 -10.97 -13.11 -6.16
CA ALA A 173 -12.44 -13.13 -6.20
C ALA A 173 -13.03 -13.58 -4.86
N GLU A 174 -12.48 -14.62 -4.24
CA GLU A 174 -12.88 -15.08 -2.90
C GLU A 174 -12.67 -14.01 -1.84
N TYR A 175 -11.53 -13.30 -1.88
CA TYR A 175 -11.29 -12.15 -1.00
C TYR A 175 -12.36 -11.07 -1.17
N LEU A 176 -12.72 -10.72 -2.41
CA LEU A 176 -13.73 -9.68 -2.67
C LEU A 176 -15.13 -10.09 -2.17
N LEU A 177 -15.49 -11.38 -2.27
CA LEU A 177 -16.72 -11.91 -1.68
C LEU A 177 -16.71 -11.78 -0.14
N GLY A 178 -15.61 -12.20 0.49
CA GLY A 178 -15.44 -12.08 1.93
C GLY A 178 -15.47 -10.61 2.41
N LEU A 179 -14.82 -9.72 1.69
CA LEU A 179 -14.84 -8.28 1.98
C LEU A 179 -16.27 -7.73 1.87
N SER A 180 -17.01 -8.08 0.81
CA SER A 180 -18.41 -7.65 0.66
C SER A 180 -19.25 -8.09 1.84
N SER A 181 -19.20 -9.38 2.19
CA SER A 181 -19.95 -9.94 3.33
C SER A 181 -19.59 -9.26 4.66
N TYR A 182 -18.30 -8.96 4.86
CA TYR A 182 -17.85 -8.23 6.05
C TYR A 182 -18.41 -6.81 6.12
N LEU A 183 -18.37 -6.07 5.00
CA LEU A 183 -18.91 -4.71 4.94
C LEU A 183 -20.44 -4.69 5.11
N ASP A 184 -21.14 -5.65 4.52
CA ASP A 184 -22.60 -5.82 4.71
C ASP A 184 -22.93 -6.11 6.19
N HIS A 185 -22.09 -6.90 6.90
CA HIS A 185 -22.27 -7.18 8.33
C HIS A 185 -22.15 -5.94 9.23
N ILE A 186 -21.30 -4.99 8.89
CA ILE A 186 -21.11 -3.74 9.66
C ILE A 186 -22.08 -2.62 9.27
N GLN A 187 -22.88 -2.83 8.23
CA GLN A 187 -23.93 -1.90 7.81
C GLN A 187 -24.96 -1.73 8.94
N ALA A 188 -25.42 -0.50 9.16
CA ALA A 188 -26.56 -0.24 10.04
C ALA A 188 -27.86 -0.78 9.40
N ASN A 189 -28.79 -1.22 10.25
CA ASN A 189 -30.11 -1.72 9.81
C ASN A 189 -30.96 -0.56 9.29
#